data_c5d7fddb7138a44969497673e1249871
#
_entry.id   c5d7fddb7138a44969497673e1249871
#
_cell.length_a   1.000
_cell.length_b   1.000
_cell.length_c   1.000
_cell.angle_alpha   90.00
_cell.angle_beta   90.00
_cell.angle_gamma   90.00
#
_symmetry.space_group_name_H-M   'P 1'
#
loop_
_entity.id
_entity.type
_entity.pdbx_description
1 polymer ?
#
loop_
_entity_poly.entity_id
_entity_poly.type
_entity_poly.pdbx_seq_one_letter_code
_entity_poly.pdbx_strand_id
1 'polypeptide(L)'
;YIGDSPADKAKEVFAKAFANIERNVVTSSTDVVKNVLKEKHITEEMELSQSKLVMGFRTQISAGDEEAVAERLMCAVLGGTASSKLFNNVREKQSLCYYCSSSYDSIKGIMYINSGVEGENLEKAEKAILKEIEDMKNGEITDFEIEATKLAVVNSFKSSSDSVSGIENWYTGRIFNGDLE
;
A
#
# COMPACT_ATOMS: atom_id res chain seq x y z
N TYR A 1 17.76 16.20 -1.53
CA TYR A 1 17.81 17.21 -0.48
C TYR A 1 16.64 18.19 -0.60
N ILE A 2 15.99 18.44 0.51
CA ILE A 2 14.93 19.47 0.62
C ILE A 2 15.25 20.31 1.86
N GLY A 3 15.33 21.63 1.69
CA GLY A 3 15.64 22.56 2.79
C GLY A 3 15.99 23.95 2.28
N ASP A 4 16.29 24.87 3.20
CA ASP A 4 16.50 26.31 2.92
C ASP A 4 17.89 26.65 2.38
N SER A 5 18.85 25.72 2.46
CA SER A 5 20.20 25.98 1.91
C SER A 5 20.18 25.90 0.38
N PRO A 6 21.00 26.71 -0.32
CA PRO A 6 21.16 26.54 -1.77
C PRO A 6 21.57 25.12 -2.14
N ALA A 7 20.96 24.59 -3.19
CA ALA A 7 21.20 23.22 -3.64
C ALA A 7 22.68 22.90 -3.94
N ASP A 8 23.41 23.88 -4.52
CA ASP A 8 24.85 23.73 -4.80
C ASP A 8 25.68 23.57 -3.53
N LYS A 9 25.33 24.29 -2.45
CA LYS A 9 26.00 24.15 -1.16
C LYS A 9 25.72 22.77 -0.55
N ALA A 10 24.49 22.30 -0.62
CA ALA A 10 24.16 20.95 -0.17
C ALA A 10 24.94 19.90 -0.96
N LYS A 11 24.96 20.02 -2.30
CA LYS A 11 25.73 19.13 -3.20
C LYS A 11 27.22 19.11 -2.85
N GLU A 12 27.84 20.27 -2.59
CA GLU A 12 29.25 20.37 -2.19
C GLU A 12 29.51 19.64 -0.86
N VAL A 13 28.66 19.83 0.13
CA VAL A 13 28.78 19.18 1.45
C VAL A 13 28.66 17.66 1.31
N PHE A 14 27.67 17.16 0.57
CA PHE A 14 27.53 15.73 0.31
C PHE A 14 28.71 15.16 -0.48
N ALA A 15 29.15 15.84 -1.55
CA ALA A 15 30.30 15.41 -2.32
C ALA A 15 31.56 15.28 -1.46
N LYS A 16 31.78 16.23 -0.56
CA LYS A 16 32.90 16.20 0.38
C LYS A 16 32.77 15.08 1.43
N ALA A 17 31.57 14.90 1.98
CA ALA A 17 31.31 13.86 2.99
C ALA A 17 31.51 12.45 2.44
N PHE A 18 31.18 12.23 1.17
CA PHE A 18 31.25 10.92 0.51
C PHE A 18 32.51 10.73 -0.37
N ALA A 19 33.43 11.71 -0.41
CA ALA A 19 34.58 11.68 -1.32
C ALA A 19 35.49 10.45 -1.12
N ASN A 20 35.63 9.96 0.11
CA ASN A 20 36.51 8.85 0.48
C ASN A 20 35.77 7.51 0.60
N ILE A 21 34.50 7.45 0.22
CA ILE A 21 33.73 6.21 0.25
C ILE A 21 33.82 5.54 -1.11
N GLU A 22 34.42 4.35 -1.15
CA GLU A 22 34.45 3.53 -2.35
C GLU A 22 33.01 3.17 -2.75
N ARG A 23 32.63 3.55 -3.96
CA ARG A 23 31.30 3.30 -4.48
C ARG A 23 31.26 1.96 -5.19
N ASN A 24 30.64 1.00 -4.57
CA ASN A 24 30.19 -0.22 -5.25
C ASN A 24 28.68 -0.10 -5.49
N VAL A 25 28.31 0.41 -6.67
CA VAL A 25 26.90 0.61 -7.02
C VAL A 25 26.31 -0.74 -7.42
N VAL A 26 25.50 -1.29 -6.53
CA VAL A 26 24.70 -2.49 -6.84
C VAL A 26 23.45 -2.06 -7.59
N THR A 27 23.22 -2.65 -8.75
CA THR A 27 21.97 -2.44 -9.48
C THR A 27 20.83 -3.01 -8.66
N SER A 28 19.88 -2.14 -8.26
CA SER A 28 18.66 -2.57 -7.61
C SER A 28 17.66 -3.03 -8.67
N SER A 29 17.21 -4.27 -8.59
CA SER A 29 16.16 -4.79 -9.44
C SER A 29 15.14 -5.53 -8.56
N THR A 30 13.87 -5.42 -8.90
CA THR A 30 12.81 -6.20 -8.27
C THR A 30 12.17 -7.10 -9.32
N ASP A 31 12.21 -8.40 -9.08
CA ASP A 31 11.49 -9.35 -9.93
C ASP A 31 10.01 -9.36 -9.54
N VAL A 32 9.16 -8.93 -10.48
CA VAL A 32 7.71 -8.98 -10.30
C VAL A 32 7.22 -10.39 -10.66
N VAL A 33 6.85 -11.16 -9.65
CA VAL A 33 6.26 -12.49 -9.85
C VAL A 33 4.77 -12.32 -10.10
N LYS A 34 4.35 -12.41 -11.35
CA LYS A 34 2.96 -12.15 -11.77
C LYS A 34 1.98 -13.26 -11.39
N ASN A 35 2.40 -14.50 -11.32
CA ASN A 35 1.50 -15.64 -11.12
C ASN A 35 1.73 -16.35 -9.78
N VAL A 36 0.63 -16.76 -9.15
CA VAL A 36 0.64 -17.65 -7.98
C VAL A 36 0.42 -19.09 -8.47
N LEU A 37 1.42 -19.94 -8.26
CA LEU A 37 1.35 -21.35 -8.64
C LEU A 37 0.48 -22.17 -7.69
N LYS A 38 0.46 -21.77 -6.41
CA LYS A 38 -0.28 -22.46 -5.35
C LYS A 38 -0.55 -21.48 -4.21
N GLU A 39 -1.78 -21.51 -3.74
CA GLU A 39 -2.17 -20.85 -2.48
C GLU A 39 -1.40 -21.45 -1.30
N LYS A 40 -0.98 -20.58 -0.39
CA LYS A 40 -0.24 -20.97 0.81
C LYS A 40 -0.94 -20.40 2.05
N HIS A 41 -1.19 -21.28 3.01
CA HIS A 41 -1.63 -20.91 4.36
C HIS A 41 -0.50 -21.20 5.33
N ILE A 42 -0.15 -20.20 6.14
CA ILE A 42 0.89 -20.30 7.17
C ILE A 42 0.27 -19.79 8.46
N THR A 43 0.35 -20.59 9.50
CA THR A 43 -0.09 -20.22 10.85
C THR A 43 1.11 -20.25 11.79
N GLU A 44 1.28 -19.20 12.55
CA GLU A 44 2.26 -19.10 13.62
C GLU A 44 1.52 -18.84 14.93
N GLU A 45 1.72 -19.68 15.93
CA GLU A 45 1.11 -19.53 17.25
C GLU A 45 1.99 -18.66 18.13
N MET A 46 1.37 -17.61 18.70
CA MET A 46 2.02 -16.67 19.62
C MET A 46 1.11 -16.37 20.80
N GLU A 47 1.69 -16.11 21.96
CA GLU A 47 0.95 -15.61 23.13
C GLU A 47 0.62 -14.12 22.97
N LEU A 48 -0.42 -13.82 22.22
CA LEU A 48 -0.90 -12.45 21.94
C LEU A 48 -2.37 -12.31 22.30
N SER A 49 -2.76 -11.10 22.69
CA SER A 49 -4.16 -10.77 22.98
C SER A 49 -5.04 -10.71 21.71
N GLN A 50 -4.44 -10.59 20.54
CA GLN A 50 -5.13 -10.49 19.25
C GLN A 50 -4.41 -11.31 18.20
N SER A 51 -5.17 -12.01 17.38
CA SER A 51 -4.65 -12.65 16.17
C SER A 51 -4.48 -11.63 15.05
N LYS A 52 -3.46 -11.81 14.22
CA LYS A 52 -3.24 -11.02 13.00
C LYS A 52 -3.51 -11.88 11.79
N LEU A 53 -4.42 -11.43 10.94
CA LEU A 53 -4.68 -12.03 9.64
C LEU A 53 -4.01 -11.18 8.57
N VAL A 54 -3.14 -11.78 7.77
CA VAL A 54 -2.51 -11.15 6.62
C VAL A 54 -2.81 -11.97 5.38
N MET A 55 -3.40 -11.34 4.36
CA MET A 55 -3.72 -11.97 3.09
C MET A 55 -2.97 -11.24 1.98
N GLY A 56 -2.24 -11.96 1.13
CA GLY A 56 -1.47 -11.42 0.01
C GLY A 56 -2.02 -11.88 -1.33
N PHE A 57 -2.20 -10.94 -2.25
CA PHE A 57 -2.69 -11.17 -3.60
C PHE A 57 -1.71 -10.61 -4.63
N ARG A 58 -1.42 -11.37 -5.68
CA ARG A 58 -0.67 -10.85 -6.82
C ARG A 58 -1.65 -10.23 -7.80
N THR A 59 -1.46 -8.94 -8.06
CA THR A 59 -2.36 -8.17 -8.91
C THR A 59 -1.96 -8.21 -10.37
N GLN A 60 -0.75 -8.70 -10.66
CA GLN A 60 -0.12 -8.68 -11.99
C GLN A 60 0.21 -7.28 -12.53
N ILE A 61 -0.13 -6.24 -11.79
CA ILE A 61 0.06 -4.83 -12.13
C ILE A 61 1.18 -4.28 -11.26
N SER A 62 2.11 -3.54 -11.82
CA SER A 62 3.24 -2.90 -11.14
C SER A 62 3.31 -1.41 -11.48
N ALA A 63 4.20 -0.67 -10.84
CA ALA A 63 4.29 0.80 -10.95
C ALA A 63 4.46 1.31 -12.40
N GLY A 64 5.04 0.51 -13.29
CA GLY A 64 5.26 0.87 -14.71
C GLY A 64 4.09 0.52 -15.63
N ASP A 65 3.06 -0.15 -15.13
CA ASP A 65 1.91 -0.56 -15.93
C ASP A 65 0.87 0.57 -16.00
N GLU A 66 0.16 0.69 -17.12
CA GLU A 66 -0.86 1.72 -17.35
C GLU A 66 -1.98 1.67 -16.31
N GLU A 67 -2.32 0.49 -15.85
CA GLU A 67 -3.38 0.23 -14.89
C GLU A 67 -2.96 0.51 -13.42
N ALA A 68 -1.71 0.85 -13.14
CA ALA A 68 -1.19 1.03 -11.77
C ALA A 68 -1.98 2.05 -10.94
N VAL A 69 -2.50 3.12 -11.58
CA VAL A 69 -3.32 4.13 -10.91
C VAL A 69 -4.70 3.57 -10.55
N ALA A 70 -5.31 2.82 -11.47
CA ALA A 70 -6.60 2.16 -11.24
C ALA A 70 -6.50 1.11 -10.13
N GLU A 71 -5.42 0.30 -10.13
CA GLU A 71 -5.13 -0.68 -9.09
C GLU A 71 -4.99 -0.02 -7.71
N ARG A 72 -4.27 1.10 -7.64
CA ARG A 72 -4.12 1.87 -6.40
C ARG A 72 -5.46 2.39 -5.88
N LEU A 73 -6.30 2.90 -6.79
CA LEU A 73 -7.63 3.38 -6.43
C LEU A 73 -8.54 2.23 -5.98
N MET A 74 -8.52 1.11 -6.71
CA MET A 74 -9.26 -0.12 -6.37
C MET A 74 -8.89 -0.59 -4.96
N CYS A 75 -7.60 -0.70 -4.67
CA CYS A 75 -7.11 -1.06 -3.35
C CYS A 75 -7.57 -0.08 -2.27
N ALA A 76 -7.60 1.24 -2.56
CA ALA A 76 -8.09 2.24 -1.63
C ALA A 76 -9.61 2.13 -1.38
N VAL A 77 -10.41 1.82 -2.40
CA VAL A 77 -11.86 1.55 -2.27
C VAL A 77 -12.09 0.30 -1.41
N LEU A 78 -11.28 -0.73 -1.61
CA LEU A 78 -11.40 -1.98 -0.83
C LEU A 78 -11.14 -1.73 0.66
N GLY A 79 -10.01 -1.14 1.03
CA GLY A 79 -9.62 -1.05 2.45
C GLY A 79 -8.66 0.09 2.80
N GLY A 80 -8.48 1.09 1.93
CA GLY A 80 -7.51 2.17 2.14
C GLY A 80 -8.04 3.39 2.88
N THR A 81 -9.34 3.49 3.14
CA THR A 81 -9.97 4.67 3.73
C THR A 81 -11.03 4.29 4.79
N ALA A 82 -11.46 5.26 5.58
CA ALA A 82 -12.56 5.08 6.53
C ALA A 82 -13.94 4.88 5.85
N SER A 83 -14.07 5.17 4.56
CA SER A 83 -15.26 4.89 3.75
C SER A 83 -15.14 3.61 2.92
N SER A 84 -14.07 2.85 3.07
CA SER A 84 -13.79 1.63 2.31
C SER A 84 -14.71 0.46 2.69
N LYS A 85 -14.80 -0.51 1.79
CA LYS A 85 -15.64 -1.71 1.96
C LYS A 85 -15.25 -2.53 3.19
N LEU A 86 -13.95 -2.80 3.37
CA LEU A 86 -13.48 -3.57 4.52
C LEU A 86 -13.76 -2.86 5.84
N PHE A 87 -13.56 -1.53 5.86
CA PHE A 87 -13.89 -0.76 7.06
C PHE A 87 -15.38 -0.82 7.38
N ASN A 88 -16.25 -0.51 6.40
CA ASN A 88 -17.69 -0.43 6.64
C ASN A 88 -18.34 -1.80 6.83
N ASN A 89 -17.97 -2.80 6.01
CA ASN A 89 -18.71 -4.06 5.98
C ASN A 89 -18.12 -5.11 6.93
N VAL A 90 -16.80 -5.19 7.06
CA VAL A 90 -16.16 -6.21 7.91
C VAL A 90 -15.97 -5.71 9.34
N ARG A 91 -15.45 -4.46 9.49
CA ARG A 91 -15.20 -3.90 10.80
C ARG A 91 -16.46 -3.35 11.45
N GLU A 92 -17.16 -2.39 10.78
CA GLU A 92 -18.26 -1.67 11.41
C GLU A 92 -19.56 -2.50 11.46
N LYS A 93 -20.03 -3.03 10.33
CA LYS A 93 -21.31 -3.74 10.27
C LYS A 93 -21.26 -5.13 10.92
N GLN A 94 -20.17 -5.86 10.72
CA GLN A 94 -20.06 -7.24 11.21
C GLN A 94 -19.27 -7.35 12.52
N SER A 95 -18.55 -6.29 12.92
CA SER A 95 -17.71 -6.25 14.15
C SER A 95 -16.73 -7.43 14.28
N LEU A 96 -16.20 -7.90 13.16
CA LEU A 96 -15.33 -9.09 13.11
C LEU A 96 -13.87 -8.78 13.45
N CYS A 97 -13.48 -7.51 13.42
CA CYS A 97 -12.08 -7.12 13.58
C CYS A 97 -11.95 -5.71 14.20
N TYR A 98 -10.81 -5.45 14.82
CA TYR A 98 -10.45 -4.13 15.36
C TYR A 98 -10.04 -3.16 14.25
N TYR A 99 -9.36 -3.69 13.24
CA TYR A 99 -9.01 -2.99 12.01
C TYR A 99 -9.00 -3.98 10.85
N CYS A 100 -9.30 -3.49 9.67
CA CYS A 100 -9.16 -4.21 8.42
C CYS A 100 -8.81 -3.21 7.33
N SER A 101 -7.66 -3.39 6.69
CA SER A 101 -7.17 -2.46 5.68
C SER A 101 -6.49 -3.19 4.55
N SER A 102 -6.50 -2.59 3.37
CA SER A 102 -5.75 -3.05 2.21
C SER A 102 -4.68 -2.04 1.82
N SER A 103 -3.56 -2.54 1.30
CA SER A 103 -2.44 -1.76 0.80
C SER A 103 -1.89 -2.37 -0.48
N TYR A 104 -1.36 -1.55 -1.37
CA TYR A 104 -0.79 -1.96 -2.64
C TYR A 104 0.70 -1.62 -2.70
N ASP A 105 1.54 -2.65 -2.83
CA ASP A 105 2.96 -2.53 -3.14
C ASP A 105 3.12 -2.52 -4.67
N SER A 106 3.17 -1.34 -5.24
CA SER A 106 3.28 -1.16 -6.69
C SER A 106 4.62 -1.64 -7.25
N ILE A 107 5.69 -1.68 -6.45
CA ILE A 107 7.01 -2.16 -6.92
C ILE A 107 6.94 -3.66 -7.20
N LYS A 108 6.20 -4.41 -6.37
CA LYS A 108 6.09 -5.87 -6.46
C LYS A 108 4.81 -6.36 -7.14
N GLY A 109 3.85 -5.46 -7.41
CA GLY A 109 2.52 -5.85 -7.92
C GLY A 109 1.77 -6.74 -6.94
N ILE A 110 1.75 -6.36 -5.67
CA ILE A 110 1.11 -7.13 -4.60
C ILE A 110 0.12 -6.25 -3.84
N MET A 111 -1.12 -6.68 -3.76
CA MET A 111 -2.07 -6.19 -2.77
C MET A 111 -2.00 -7.08 -1.53
N TYR A 112 -2.00 -6.50 -0.36
CA TYR A 112 -2.12 -7.22 0.90
C TYR A 112 -3.17 -6.59 1.80
N ILE A 113 -3.87 -7.46 2.53
CA ILE A 113 -4.88 -7.08 3.50
C ILE A 113 -4.36 -7.45 4.88
N ASN A 114 -4.46 -6.49 5.81
CA ASN A 114 -4.08 -6.67 7.20
C ASN A 114 -5.31 -6.48 8.08
N SER A 115 -5.52 -7.39 9.00
CA SER A 115 -6.62 -7.32 9.96
C SER A 115 -6.20 -7.79 11.35
N GLY A 116 -6.63 -7.09 12.38
CA GLY A 116 -6.51 -7.50 13.77
C GLY A 116 -7.83 -8.10 14.23
N VAL A 117 -7.83 -9.38 14.58
CA VAL A 117 -9.04 -10.20 14.79
C VAL A 117 -8.96 -10.90 16.14
N GLU A 118 -10.09 -11.14 16.79
CA GLU A 118 -10.15 -12.15 17.85
C GLU A 118 -10.06 -13.55 17.25
N GLY A 119 -9.33 -14.46 17.92
CA GLY A 119 -9.05 -15.80 17.37
C GLY A 119 -10.30 -16.56 16.92
N GLU A 120 -11.40 -16.43 17.66
CA GLU A 120 -12.68 -17.07 17.32
C GLU A 120 -13.36 -16.51 16.06
N ASN A 121 -12.99 -15.28 15.65
CA ASN A 121 -13.54 -14.61 14.48
C ASN A 121 -12.66 -14.73 13.23
N LEU A 122 -11.50 -15.39 13.32
CA LEU A 122 -10.52 -15.45 12.23
C LEU A 122 -11.12 -15.96 10.91
N GLU A 123 -11.75 -17.13 10.94
CA GLU A 123 -12.37 -17.71 9.73
C GLU A 123 -13.53 -16.88 9.18
N LYS A 124 -14.31 -16.23 10.08
CA LYS A 124 -15.42 -15.37 9.65
C LYS A 124 -14.90 -14.10 8.98
N ALA A 125 -13.85 -13.50 9.55
CA ALA A 125 -13.21 -12.32 9.00
C ALA A 125 -12.58 -12.62 7.64
N GLU A 126 -11.87 -13.75 7.50
CA GLU A 126 -11.31 -14.19 6.22
C GLU A 126 -12.39 -14.33 5.15
N LYS A 127 -13.49 -15.03 5.46
CA LYS A 127 -14.62 -15.21 4.52
C LYS A 127 -15.29 -13.89 4.16
N ALA A 128 -15.45 -12.99 5.13
CA ALA A 128 -16.04 -11.67 4.89
C ALA A 128 -15.13 -10.81 3.99
N ILE A 129 -13.82 -10.83 4.21
CA ILE A 129 -12.85 -10.13 3.37
C ILE A 129 -12.87 -10.66 1.93
N LEU A 130 -12.84 -11.98 1.75
CA LEU A 130 -12.89 -12.61 0.43
C LEU A 130 -14.20 -12.28 -0.30
N LYS A 131 -15.31 -12.19 0.44
CA LYS A 131 -16.59 -11.78 -0.13
C LYS A 131 -16.53 -10.35 -0.68
N GLU A 132 -15.98 -9.39 0.06
CA GLU A 132 -15.86 -8.00 -0.43
C GLU A 132 -14.98 -7.92 -1.70
N ILE A 133 -13.93 -8.74 -1.81
CA ILE A 133 -13.11 -8.82 -3.02
C ILE A 133 -13.96 -9.36 -4.18
N GLU A 134 -14.75 -10.39 -3.96
CA GLU A 134 -15.59 -10.98 -5.01
C GLU A 134 -16.72 -10.04 -5.43
N ASP A 135 -17.34 -9.33 -4.47
CA ASP A 135 -18.33 -8.30 -4.75
C ASP A 135 -17.75 -7.19 -5.65
N MET A 136 -16.51 -6.76 -5.36
CA MET A 136 -15.82 -5.78 -6.22
C MET A 136 -15.52 -6.31 -7.63
N LYS A 137 -15.11 -7.57 -7.78
CA LYS A 137 -14.92 -8.21 -9.10
C LYS A 137 -16.21 -8.25 -9.90
N ASN A 138 -17.34 -8.41 -9.24
CA ASN A 138 -18.66 -8.42 -9.85
C ASN A 138 -19.21 -7.00 -10.15
N GLY A 139 -18.42 -5.95 -9.87
CA GLY A 139 -18.81 -4.56 -10.10
C GLY A 139 -19.68 -3.95 -9.01
N GLU A 140 -19.80 -4.59 -7.85
CA GLU A 140 -20.55 -4.08 -6.70
C GLU A 140 -19.75 -2.98 -5.98
N ILE A 141 -19.52 -1.88 -6.70
CA ILE A 141 -18.88 -0.67 -6.20
C ILE A 141 -19.85 0.49 -6.46
N THR A 142 -20.17 1.23 -5.41
CA THR A 142 -21.06 2.39 -5.52
C THR A 142 -20.28 3.65 -5.93
N ASP A 143 -20.98 4.59 -6.61
CA ASP A 143 -20.40 5.90 -6.93
C ASP A 143 -19.93 6.63 -5.67
N PHE A 144 -20.64 6.48 -4.56
CA PHE A 144 -20.25 7.06 -3.29
C PHE A 144 -18.90 6.53 -2.80
N GLU A 145 -18.65 5.22 -2.86
CA GLU A 145 -17.37 4.61 -2.45
C GLU A 145 -16.22 5.13 -3.32
N ILE A 146 -16.45 5.26 -4.63
CA ILE A 146 -15.46 5.78 -5.56
C ILE A 146 -15.14 7.25 -5.26
N GLU A 147 -16.16 8.11 -5.19
CA GLU A 147 -15.97 9.55 -5.02
C GLU A 147 -15.41 9.90 -3.63
N ALA A 148 -15.89 9.24 -2.57
CA ALA A 148 -15.33 9.40 -1.23
C ALA A 148 -13.86 8.97 -1.17
N THR A 149 -13.50 7.88 -1.83
CA THR A 149 -12.11 7.41 -1.90
C THR A 149 -11.23 8.35 -2.70
N LYS A 150 -11.68 8.83 -3.87
CA LYS A 150 -10.94 9.83 -4.66
C LYS A 150 -10.64 11.07 -3.82
N LEU A 151 -11.65 11.60 -3.12
CA LEU A 151 -11.48 12.76 -2.26
C LEU A 151 -10.47 12.49 -1.14
N ALA A 152 -10.54 11.34 -0.49
CA ALA A 152 -9.61 10.95 0.56
C ALA A 152 -8.17 10.85 0.05
N VAL A 153 -7.96 10.23 -1.12
CA VAL A 153 -6.65 10.09 -1.76
C VAL A 153 -6.07 11.46 -2.13
N VAL A 154 -6.87 12.35 -2.73
CA VAL A 154 -6.44 13.72 -3.07
C VAL A 154 -6.08 14.51 -1.82
N ASN A 155 -6.86 14.42 -0.76
CA ASN A 155 -6.58 15.12 0.50
C ASN A 155 -5.32 14.58 1.18
N SER A 156 -5.12 13.26 1.17
CA SER A 156 -3.90 12.63 1.69
C SER A 156 -2.66 13.11 0.93
N PHE A 157 -2.74 13.19 -0.40
CA PHE A 157 -1.65 13.70 -1.22
C PHE A 157 -1.33 15.16 -0.91
N LYS A 158 -2.35 16.03 -0.81
CA LYS A 158 -2.17 17.44 -0.44
C LYS A 158 -1.51 17.56 0.94
N SER A 159 -2.00 16.81 1.93
CA SER A 159 -1.43 16.81 3.28
C SER A 159 0.03 16.32 3.31
N SER A 160 0.37 15.31 2.52
CA SER A 160 1.76 14.84 2.39
C SER A 160 2.67 15.91 1.80
N SER A 161 2.16 16.73 0.89
CA SER A 161 2.90 17.82 0.26
C SER A 161 3.16 19.01 1.20
N ASP A 162 2.48 19.09 2.35
CA ASP A 162 2.68 20.13 3.36
C ASP A 162 3.88 19.85 4.28
N SER A 163 4.50 18.68 4.17
CA SER A 163 5.65 18.31 4.99
C SER A 163 6.91 18.06 4.16
N VAL A 164 8.07 18.48 4.70
CA VAL A 164 9.39 18.26 4.07
C VAL A 164 9.62 16.77 3.78
N SER A 165 9.32 15.91 4.75
CA SER A 165 9.46 14.46 4.60
C SER A 165 8.48 13.87 3.59
N GLY A 166 7.27 14.41 3.49
CA GLY A 166 6.30 13.98 2.48
C GLY A 166 6.77 14.29 1.07
N ILE A 167 7.30 15.50 0.85
CA ILE A 167 7.89 15.91 -0.42
C ILE A 167 9.13 15.05 -0.75
N GLU A 168 10.01 14.84 0.23
CA GLU A 168 11.22 14.02 0.06
C GLU A 168 10.86 12.58 -0.35
N ASN A 169 9.92 11.96 0.37
CA ASN A 169 9.47 10.61 0.05
C ASN A 169 8.85 10.51 -1.35
N TRP A 170 8.08 11.54 -1.74
CA TRP A 170 7.48 11.57 -3.08
C TRP A 170 8.55 11.64 -4.18
N TYR A 171 9.52 12.55 -4.07
CA TYR A 171 10.61 12.64 -5.05
C TYR A 171 11.49 11.38 -5.04
N THR A 172 11.81 10.83 -3.88
CA THR A 172 12.61 9.62 -3.75
C THR A 172 11.93 8.44 -4.46
N GLY A 173 10.61 8.28 -4.26
CA GLY A 173 9.84 7.26 -4.97
C GLY A 173 9.89 7.42 -6.49
N ARG A 174 9.77 8.65 -6.99
CA ARG A 174 9.87 8.96 -8.42
C ARG A 174 11.25 8.65 -9.00
N ILE A 175 12.32 9.02 -8.29
CA ILE A 175 13.70 8.72 -8.70
C ILE A 175 13.91 7.21 -8.84
N PHE A 176 13.46 6.43 -7.85
CA PHE A 176 13.62 4.98 -7.90
C PHE A 176 12.79 4.30 -8.98
N ASN A 177 11.63 4.86 -9.33
CA ASN A 177 10.77 4.35 -10.39
C ASN A 177 11.19 4.84 -11.79
N GLY A 178 12.09 5.82 -11.89
CA GLY A 178 12.53 6.40 -13.16
C GLY A 178 11.49 7.33 -13.80
N ASP A 179 10.54 7.85 -13.04
CA ASP A 179 9.40 8.65 -13.52
C ASP A 179 9.42 10.09 -12.97
N LEU A 180 10.59 10.75 -13.00
CA LEU A 180 10.79 12.13 -12.58
C LEU A 180 10.25 13.19 -13.55
N GLU A 181 9.81 12.79 -14.74
CA GLU A 181 9.31 13.69 -15.77
C GLU A 181 7.81 14.03 -15.60
#